data_a923329d4771b1b0f429b512e7477662
#
_entry.id   a923329d4771b1b0f429b512e7477662
#
_cell.length_a   1.000
_cell.length_b   1.000
_cell.length_c   1.000
_cell.angle_alpha   90.00
_cell.angle_beta   90.00
_cell.angle_gamma   90.00
#
_symmetry.space_group_name_H-M   'P 1'
#
loop_
_entity.id
_entity.type
_entity.pdbx_description
1 polymer ?
#
loop_
_entity_poly.entity_id
_entity_poly.type
_entity_poly.pdbx_seq_one_letter_code
_entity_poly.pdbx_strand_id
1 'polypeptide(L)'
;VSANGDAGAATVRYVDEFRDRHLARDLAAAIATDARPDRQYNLMEFCGGHTHAIFRYGVQDLLPANVKMIHGPGCPVCVLPMSRIDAAVRLARDHGVTLCTYGDMMRVPGPEQMSLLKAKAAGCDVRMVYSSLDALRIARDNPTLTVVFFAIGFETTTPPTAVAMKQAQAEGLGNFFVHCNHVLTPAAIANILESPEVRQLGTLPLDGFIGPAHVSAVIGTRPFEFFAEEYRRPVVVAGFEPLDVMQAILMLVRQLNDGRAEVENEYTRVVTRDGNAKAQALVAEVFELRRTFEWRGLGQVPYSALGIKEAFDDLDAERRFPVPEARVADNKACECGAILRGVKSPTDCRIFGTVCTPDNPIGSCMVSSEGACAAYYSFGRFRDRRQAEATA
;
A
#
# COMPACT_ATOMS: atom_id res chain seq x y z
N VAL A 1 -14.38 -33.89 -41.29
CA VAL A 1 -13.97 -32.53 -41.57
C VAL A 1 -14.66 -31.63 -40.55
N SER A 2 -14.03 -31.37 -39.43
CA SER A 2 -14.51 -30.41 -38.41
C SER A 2 -13.46 -29.30 -38.29
N ALA A 3 -13.81 -28.14 -38.81
CA ALA A 3 -13.08 -26.92 -38.57
C ALA A 3 -13.48 -26.41 -37.18
N ASN A 4 -12.62 -26.60 -36.21
CA ASN A 4 -12.69 -25.84 -34.96
C ASN A 4 -12.13 -24.44 -35.23
N GLY A 5 -13.01 -23.49 -35.44
CA GLY A 5 -12.68 -22.08 -35.42
C GLY A 5 -12.33 -21.68 -34.00
N ASP A 6 -11.08 -21.32 -33.81
CA ASP A 6 -10.60 -20.59 -32.61
C ASP A 6 -11.33 -19.24 -32.59
N ALA A 7 -12.38 -19.15 -31.80
CA ALA A 7 -13.05 -17.89 -31.50
C ALA A 7 -12.08 -17.06 -30.68
N GLY A 8 -11.29 -16.21 -31.34
CA GLY A 8 -10.39 -15.29 -30.71
C GLY A 8 -11.14 -14.50 -29.64
N ALA A 9 -10.75 -14.68 -28.39
CA ALA A 9 -11.26 -13.88 -27.27
C ALA A 9 -11.07 -12.40 -27.64
N ALA A 10 -12.14 -11.62 -27.56
CA ALA A 10 -12.08 -10.19 -27.86
C ALA A 10 -11.06 -9.53 -26.94
N THR A 11 -10.02 -8.93 -27.54
CA THR A 11 -9.00 -8.20 -26.77
C THR A 11 -9.64 -7.04 -26.04
N VAL A 12 -9.44 -6.99 -24.72
CA VAL A 12 -9.91 -5.89 -23.88
C VAL A 12 -8.89 -4.75 -23.94
N ARG A 13 -9.25 -3.66 -24.57
CA ARG A 13 -8.40 -2.48 -24.73
C ARG A 13 -7.90 -1.99 -23.35
N TYR A 14 -6.64 -1.59 -23.27
CA TYR A 14 -5.92 -1.16 -22.05
C TYR A 14 -5.71 -2.25 -20.99
N VAL A 15 -5.98 -3.52 -21.31
CA VAL A 15 -5.73 -4.66 -20.41
C VAL A 15 -4.84 -5.68 -21.10
N ASP A 16 -5.33 -6.30 -22.18
CA ASP A 16 -4.62 -7.41 -22.81
C ASP A 16 -3.32 -6.97 -23.48
N GLU A 17 -3.29 -5.77 -24.06
CA GLU A 17 -2.11 -5.17 -24.67
C GLU A 17 -0.95 -4.95 -23.68
N PHE A 18 -1.24 -4.75 -22.37
CA PHE A 18 -0.24 -4.61 -21.31
C PHE A 18 0.12 -5.94 -20.64
N ARG A 19 -0.43 -7.08 -21.13
CA ARG A 19 -0.17 -8.44 -20.67
C ARG A 19 0.39 -9.33 -21.76
N ASP A 20 0.81 -8.75 -22.87
CA ASP A 20 1.36 -9.49 -24.01
C ASP A 20 2.68 -10.19 -23.63
N ARG A 21 2.73 -11.51 -23.86
CA ARG A 21 3.88 -12.36 -23.51
C ARG A 21 5.10 -12.12 -24.40
N HIS A 22 4.91 -11.70 -25.63
CA HIS A 22 6.02 -11.43 -26.55
C HIS A 22 6.70 -10.12 -26.12
N LEU A 23 5.93 -9.06 -25.89
CA LEU A 23 6.44 -7.80 -25.37
C LEU A 23 7.13 -7.97 -24.00
N ALA A 24 6.58 -8.84 -23.13
CA ALA A 24 7.23 -9.14 -21.84
C ALA A 24 8.61 -9.79 -22.01
N ARG A 25 8.77 -10.71 -22.99
CA ARG A 25 10.06 -11.32 -23.32
C ARG A 25 11.04 -10.33 -23.93
N ASP A 26 10.56 -9.46 -24.81
CA ASP A 26 11.38 -8.42 -25.43
C ASP A 26 11.90 -7.44 -24.39
N LEU A 27 11.04 -7.01 -23.45
CA LEU A 27 11.46 -6.18 -22.30
C LEU A 27 12.44 -6.91 -21.39
N ALA A 28 12.22 -8.19 -21.09
CA ALA A 28 13.15 -8.99 -20.30
C ALA A 28 14.53 -9.08 -20.96
N ALA A 29 14.56 -9.29 -22.28
CA ALA A 29 15.80 -9.32 -23.05
C ALA A 29 16.50 -7.96 -23.08
N ALA A 30 15.74 -6.86 -23.20
CA ALA A 30 16.30 -5.51 -23.12
C ALA A 30 16.87 -5.21 -21.73
N ILE A 31 16.15 -5.58 -20.65
CA ILE A 31 16.65 -5.43 -19.28
C ILE A 31 17.94 -6.24 -19.09
N ALA A 32 17.98 -7.49 -19.56
CA ALA A 32 19.17 -8.34 -19.43
C ALA A 32 20.36 -7.80 -20.22
N THR A 33 20.11 -7.15 -21.37
CA THR A 33 21.16 -6.50 -22.19
C THR A 33 21.70 -5.24 -21.50
N ASP A 34 20.82 -4.43 -20.93
CA ASP A 34 21.19 -3.14 -20.32
C ASP A 34 21.74 -3.31 -18.90
N ALA A 35 21.37 -4.39 -18.19
CA ALA A 35 21.88 -4.68 -16.85
C ALA A 35 23.35 -5.09 -16.89
N ARG A 36 24.24 -4.24 -16.37
CA ARG A 36 25.69 -4.50 -16.33
C ARG A 36 25.98 -5.68 -15.40
N PRO A 37 26.76 -6.68 -15.83
CA PRO A 37 26.99 -7.89 -15.05
C PRO A 37 27.80 -7.66 -13.75
N ASP A 38 28.56 -6.58 -13.69
CA ASP A 38 29.40 -6.17 -12.56
C ASP A 38 28.64 -5.28 -11.54
N ARG A 39 27.33 -5.03 -11.75
CA ARG A 39 26.51 -4.17 -10.91
C ARG A 39 25.28 -4.90 -10.41
N GLN A 40 24.96 -4.72 -9.13
CA GLN A 40 23.67 -5.08 -8.54
C GLN A 40 22.71 -3.91 -8.66
N TYR A 41 21.46 -4.17 -9.01
CA TYR A 41 20.37 -3.20 -9.07
C TYR A 41 19.30 -3.59 -8.04
N ASN A 42 19.11 -2.77 -7.01
CA ASN A 42 18.12 -2.98 -5.97
C ASN A 42 17.04 -1.92 -6.12
N LEU A 43 15.91 -2.32 -6.68
CA LEU A 43 14.80 -1.44 -7.01
C LEU A 43 13.64 -1.68 -6.04
N MET A 44 13.24 -0.64 -5.30
CA MET A 44 12.12 -0.75 -4.36
C MET A 44 10.84 -0.23 -5.01
N GLU A 45 9.80 -1.04 -4.95
CA GLU A 45 8.42 -0.58 -5.15
C GLU A 45 7.75 -0.33 -3.80
N PHE A 46 6.84 0.63 -3.73
CA PHE A 46 6.10 0.97 -2.53
C PHE A 46 4.61 1.20 -2.81
N CYS A 47 4.05 0.33 -3.64
CA CYS A 47 2.61 0.25 -3.88
C CYS A 47 2.17 -1.21 -3.89
N GLY A 48 1.20 -1.57 -3.06
CA GLY A 48 0.69 -2.94 -3.00
C GLY A 48 0.19 -3.48 -4.33
N GLY A 49 -0.29 -2.62 -5.23
CA GLY A 49 -0.63 -3.00 -6.60
C GLY A 49 0.57 -3.52 -7.40
N HIS A 50 1.75 -2.89 -7.25
CA HIS A 50 2.99 -3.38 -7.86
C HIS A 50 3.43 -4.70 -7.24
N THR A 51 3.44 -4.81 -5.89
CA THR A 51 3.74 -6.06 -5.19
C THR A 51 2.88 -7.20 -5.74
N HIS A 52 1.57 -6.99 -5.81
CA HIS A 52 0.63 -7.97 -6.34
C HIS A 52 0.94 -8.34 -7.79
N ALA A 53 1.18 -7.36 -8.67
CA ALA A 53 1.48 -7.58 -10.09
C ALA A 53 2.80 -8.36 -10.27
N ILE A 54 3.86 -7.97 -9.57
CA ILE A 54 5.18 -8.62 -9.64
C ILE A 54 5.07 -10.10 -9.30
N PHE A 55 4.39 -10.45 -8.21
CA PHE A 55 4.22 -11.85 -7.83
C PHE A 55 3.22 -12.60 -8.71
N ARG A 56 2.07 -12.00 -9.02
CA ARG A 56 1.02 -12.65 -9.82
C ARG A 56 1.50 -13.03 -11.20
N TYR A 57 2.18 -12.11 -11.88
CA TYR A 57 2.64 -12.31 -13.25
C TYR A 57 4.06 -12.84 -13.36
N GLY A 58 4.76 -12.99 -12.25
CA GLY A 58 6.12 -13.54 -12.22
C GLY A 58 7.17 -12.62 -12.83
N VAL A 59 7.00 -11.31 -12.68
CA VAL A 59 7.93 -10.32 -13.24
C VAL A 59 9.36 -10.59 -12.75
N GLN A 60 9.53 -10.88 -11.45
CA GLN A 60 10.86 -11.16 -10.88
C GLN A 60 11.57 -12.34 -11.56
N ASP A 61 10.82 -13.35 -12.03
CA ASP A 61 11.39 -14.54 -12.67
C ASP A 61 11.92 -14.25 -14.10
N LEU A 62 11.50 -13.13 -14.69
CA LEU A 62 11.95 -12.66 -16.01
C LEU A 62 13.19 -11.74 -15.92
N LEU A 63 13.56 -11.30 -14.72
CA LEU A 63 14.68 -10.39 -14.52
C LEU A 63 16.00 -11.15 -14.39
N PRO A 64 17.12 -10.57 -14.85
CA PRO A 64 18.43 -11.13 -14.59
C PRO A 64 18.76 -11.12 -13.08
N ALA A 65 19.58 -12.06 -12.62
CA ALA A 65 19.85 -12.31 -11.20
C ALA A 65 20.39 -11.07 -10.43
N ASN A 66 21.00 -10.13 -11.14
CA ASN A 66 21.54 -8.90 -10.59
C ASN A 66 20.53 -7.74 -10.57
N VAL A 67 19.27 -7.96 -10.97
CA VAL A 67 18.16 -7.00 -10.82
C VAL A 67 17.17 -7.55 -9.81
N LYS A 68 17.13 -6.94 -8.63
CA LYS A 68 16.31 -7.39 -7.50
C LYS A 68 15.18 -6.39 -7.21
N MET A 69 13.95 -6.91 -7.15
CA MET A 69 12.81 -6.16 -6.65
C MET A 69 12.73 -6.26 -5.14
N ILE A 70 12.54 -5.12 -4.49
CA ILE A 70 12.39 -4.97 -3.05
C ILE A 70 10.99 -4.40 -2.79
N HIS A 71 10.26 -5.02 -1.86
CA HIS A 71 8.92 -4.60 -1.52
C HIS A 71 8.95 -3.64 -0.33
N GLY A 72 8.49 -2.42 -0.54
CA GLY A 72 8.43 -1.37 0.45
C GLY A 72 7.05 -1.28 1.16
N PRO A 73 6.80 -0.20 1.92
CA PRO A 73 5.59 -0.03 2.74
C PRO A 73 4.38 0.43 1.91
N GLY A 74 4.06 -0.29 0.83
CA GLY A 74 3.05 0.07 -0.17
C GLY A 74 1.61 -0.34 0.16
N CYS A 75 1.36 -0.99 1.29
CA CYS A 75 0.02 -1.44 1.69
C CYS A 75 -0.43 -0.71 2.96
N PRO A 76 -1.52 0.09 2.93
CA PRO A 76 -1.94 0.90 4.07
C PRO A 76 -2.35 0.06 5.28
N VAL A 77 -2.96 -1.11 5.03
CA VAL A 77 -3.33 -2.06 6.08
C VAL A 77 -2.08 -2.65 6.77
N CYS A 78 -1.01 -2.83 5.99
CA CYS A 78 0.22 -3.43 6.50
C CYS A 78 1.02 -2.48 7.41
N VAL A 79 0.95 -1.19 7.14
CA VAL A 79 1.71 -0.15 7.86
C VAL A 79 0.99 0.45 9.05
N LEU A 80 -0.30 0.15 9.23
CA LEU A 80 -1.08 0.68 10.33
C LEU A 80 -0.62 0.07 11.67
N PRO A 81 -0.31 0.89 12.70
CA PRO A 81 0.15 0.38 13.97
C PRO A 81 -0.95 -0.34 14.75
N MET A 82 -0.56 -1.26 15.63
CA MET A 82 -1.47 -2.05 16.47
C MET A 82 -2.37 -1.19 17.35
N SER A 83 -1.89 -0.05 17.82
CA SER A 83 -2.64 0.91 18.62
C SER A 83 -3.91 1.41 17.92
N ARG A 84 -3.84 1.61 16.59
CA ARG A 84 -5.00 2.07 15.81
C ARG A 84 -6.03 0.95 15.60
N ILE A 85 -5.58 -0.31 15.55
CA ILE A 85 -6.48 -1.47 15.48
C ILE A 85 -7.17 -1.68 16.82
N ASP A 86 -6.44 -1.54 17.93
CA ASP A 86 -7.01 -1.54 19.27
C ASP A 86 -8.06 -0.45 19.45
N ALA A 87 -7.75 0.77 18.99
CA ALA A 87 -8.70 1.87 19.01
C ALA A 87 -9.99 1.56 18.23
N ALA A 88 -9.89 0.94 17.04
CA ALA A 88 -11.05 0.54 16.26
C ALA A 88 -11.92 -0.49 17.01
N VAL A 89 -11.30 -1.50 17.62
CA VAL A 89 -12.01 -2.51 18.43
C VAL A 89 -12.70 -1.87 19.63
N ARG A 90 -12.03 -0.95 20.34
CA ARG A 90 -12.58 -0.24 21.49
C ARG A 90 -13.73 0.69 21.10
N LEU A 91 -13.63 1.40 19.98
CA LEU A 91 -14.73 2.21 19.46
C LEU A 91 -16.00 1.36 19.31
N ALA A 92 -15.89 0.19 18.69
CA ALA A 92 -17.04 -0.68 18.50
C ALA A 92 -17.55 -1.32 19.80
N ARG A 93 -16.64 -1.72 20.71
CA ARG A 93 -16.98 -2.46 21.93
C ARG A 93 -17.38 -1.56 23.09
N ASP A 94 -16.54 -0.54 23.37
CA ASP A 94 -16.66 0.26 24.60
C ASP A 94 -17.60 1.47 24.40
N HIS A 95 -17.67 2.01 23.17
CA HIS A 95 -18.57 3.11 22.82
C HIS A 95 -19.85 2.67 22.08
N GLY A 96 -19.93 1.38 21.69
CA GLY A 96 -21.11 0.82 21.05
C GLY A 96 -21.45 1.44 19.70
N VAL A 97 -20.46 2.00 18.99
CA VAL A 97 -20.66 2.63 17.69
C VAL A 97 -20.83 1.57 16.59
N THR A 98 -21.56 1.92 15.53
CA THR A 98 -21.52 1.19 14.26
C THR A 98 -20.20 1.52 13.55
N LEU A 99 -19.22 0.62 13.61
CA LEU A 99 -17.91 0.83 12.99
C LEU A 99 -17.93 0.35 11.54
N CYS A 100 -17.73 1.28 10.60
CA CYS A 100 -17.63 0.98 9.17
C CYS A 100 -16.17 1.02 8.72
N THR A 101 -15.71 0.02 7.96
CA THR A 101 -14.35 -0.02 7.41
C THR A 101 -14.25 -0.89 6.16
N TYR A 102 -13.11 -0.84 5.48
CA TYR A 102 -12.82 -1.68 4.31
C TYR A 102 -12.56 -3.14 4.69
N GLY A 103 -12.82 -4.05 3.74
CA GLY A 103 -12.80 -5.50 3.99
C GLY A 103 -11.51 -6.05 4.58
N ASP A 104 -10.35 -5.59 4.10
CA ASP A 104 -9.06 -6.06 4.59
C ASP A 104 -8.84 -5.74 6.07
N MET A 105 -9.32 -4.57 6.53
CA MET A 105 -9.23 -4.19 7.95
C MET A 105 -9.95 -5.15 8.88
N MET A 106 -10.99 -5.83 8.42
CA MET A 106 -11.77 -6.75 9.25
C MET A 106 -10.91 -7.88 9.86
N ARG A 107 -9.85 -8.30 9.17
CA ARG A 107 -9.02 -9.45 9.55
C ARG A 107 -7.68 -9.08 10.18
N VAL A 108 -7.31 -7.79 10.22
CA VAL A 108 -6.03 -7.37 10.79
C VAL A 108 -5.97 -7.73 12.27
N PRO A 109 -4.94 -8.49 12.69
CA PRO A 109 -4.80 -8.86 14.09
C PRO A 109 -4.37 -7.63 14.91
N GLY A 110 -5.13 -7.34 15.94
CA GLY A 110 -4.83 -6.41 17.01
C GLY A 110 -4.19 -7.10 18.23
N PRO A 111 -4.18 -6.44 19.40
CA PRO A 111 -3.73 -7.05 20.65
C PRO A 111 -4.45 -8.37 20.93
N GLU A 112 -3.73 -9.33 21.49
CA GLU A 112 -4.27 -10.66 21.83
C GLU A 112 -4.94 -11.37 20.64
N GLN A 113 -4.49 -11.07 19.43
CA GLN A 113 -5.10 -11.56 18.17
C GLN A 113 -6.58 -11.15 17.99
N MET A 114 -7.03 -10.11 18.70
CA MET A 114 -8.35 -9.53 18.48
C MET A 114 -8.39 -8.78 17.15
N SER A 115 -9.38 -9.06 16.32
CA SER A 115 -9.61 -8.36 15.06
C SER A 115 -11.03 -7.79 15.02
N LEU A 116 -11.31 -6.90 14.08
CA LEU A 116 -12.67 -6.40 13.90
C LEU A 116 -13.67 -7.50 13.54
N LEU A 117 -13.23 -8.55 12.84
CA LEU A 117 -14.05 -9.71 12.54
C LEU A 117 -14.40 -10.49 13.83
N LYS A 118 -13.45 -10.65 14.74
CA LYS A 118 -13.69 -11.27 16.05
C LYS A 118 -14.57 -10.40 16.95
N ALA A 119 -14.36 -9.07 16.93
CA ALA A 119 -15.21 -8.12 17.64
C ALA A 119 -16.67 -8.21 17.13
N LYS A 120 -16.85 -8.30 15.80
CA LYS A 120 -18.17 -8.53 15.20
C LYS A 120 -18.78 -9.85 15.68
N ALA A 121 -18.01 -10.94 15.68
CA ALA A 121 -18.48 -12.23 16.18
C ALA A 121 -18.84 -12.20 17.68
N ALA A 122 -18.23 -11.31 18.46
CA ALA A 122 -18.55 -11.05 19.87
C ALA A 122 -19.73 -10.09 20.08
N GLY A 123 -20.43 -9.68 19.01
CA GLY A 123 -21.65 -8.87 19.07
C GLY A 123 -21.48 -7.37 18.79
N CYS A 124 -20.26 -6.89 18.47
CA CYS A 124 -20.06 -5.49 18.07
C CYS A 124 -20.66 -5.23 16.67
N ASP A 125 -21.24 -4.04 16.45
CA ASP A 125 -21.73 -3.64 15.14
C ASP A 125 -20.59 -3.14 14.25
N VAL A 126 -19.95 -4.08 13.56
CA VAL A 126 -18.86 -3.80 12.60
C VAL A 126 -19.34 -4.14 11.20
N ARG A 127 -19.27 -3.17 10.30
CA ARG A 127 -19.77 -3.28 8.92
C ARG A 127 -18.67 -3.05 7.90
N MET A 128 -18.57 -3.97 6.96
CA MET A 128 -17.71 -3.79 5.78
C MET A 128 -18.41 -2.87 4.79
N VAL A 129 -17.66 -1.90 4.28
CA VAL A 129 -18.10 -0.94 3.23
C VAL A 129 -17.10 -0.91 2.09
N TYR A 130 -17.55 -0.51 0.92
CA TYR A 130 -16.70 -0.37 -0.27
C TYR A 130 -16.26 1.08 -0.50
N SER A 131 -16.92 2.03 0.14
CA SER A 131 -16.56 3.46 0.08
C SER A 131 -16.92 4.18 1.38
N SER A 132 -16.32 5.35 1.60
CA SER A 132 -16.69 6.27 2.69
C SER A 132 -18.14 6.75 2.55
N LEU A 133 -18.65 6.86 1.31
CA LEU A 133 -20.03 7.25 1.03
C LEU A 133 -21.05 6.17 1.43
N ASP A 134 -20.66 4.89 1.46
CA ASP A 134 -21.51 3.83 2.00
C ASP A 134 -21.69 3.99 3.51
N ALA A 135 -20.64 4.34 4.25
CA ALA A 135 -20.73 4.62 5.67
C ALA A 135 -21.60 5.87 5.94
N LEU A 136 -21.46 6.91 5.13
CA LEU A 136 -22.29 8.11 5.18
C LEU A 136 -23.77 7.77 4.94
N ARG A 137 -24.07 6.93 3.93
CA ARG A 137 -25.43 6.46 3.65
C ARG A 137 -26.02 5.69 4.83
N ILE A 138 -25.23 4.82 5.48
CA ILE A 138 -25.67 4.10 6.68
C ILE A 138 -26.07 5.08 7.78
N ALA A 139 -25.30 6.14 8.01
CA ALA A 139 -25.63 7.18 9.00
C ALA A 139 -26.92 7.92 8.65
N ARG A 140 -27.07 8.31 7.37
CA ARG A 140 -28.24 9.01 6.86
C ARG A 140 -29.53 8.20 7.00
N ASP A 141 -29.45 6.90 6.63
CA ASP A 141 -30.61 6.00 6.65
C ASP A 141 -30.98 5.52 8.06
N ASN A 142 -30.09 5.70 9.05
CA ASN A 142 -30.27 5.23 10.42
C ASN A 142 -29.91 6.33 11.45
N PRO A 143 -30.74 7.34 11.66
CA PRO A 143 -30.43 8.50 12.53
C PRO A 143 -30.16 8.13 14.00
N THR A 144 -30.60 6.97 14.46
CA THR A 144 -30.37 6.46 15.83
C THR A 144 -29.02 5.77 16.02
N LEU A 145 -28.34 5.41 14.93
CA LEU A 145 -27.03 4.80 15.00
C LEU A 145 -25.95 5.90 15.07
N THR A 146 -24.94 5.68 15.88
CA THR A 146 -23.69 6.44 15.85
C THR A 146 -22.72 5.71 14.92
N VAL A 147 -22.48 6.28 13.74
CA VAL A 147 -21.65 5.66 12.70
C VAL A 147 -20.24 6.24 12.72
N VAL A 148 -19.24 5.41 12.88
CA VAL A 148 -17.82 5.79 12.75
C VAL A 148 -17.22 5.10 11.54
N PHE A 149 -16.76 5.88 10.57
CA PHE A 149 -15.96 5.38 9.47
C PHE A 149 -14.49 5.34 9.87
N PHE A 150 -13.94 4.13 10.01
CA PHE A 150 -12.51 3.91 10.21
C PHE A 150 -11.80 4.10 8.87
N ALA A 151 -11.39 5.33 8.61
CA ALA A 151 -10.78 5.74 7.37
C ALA A 151 -9.30 5.32 7.34
N ILE A 152 -8.96 4.45 6.40
CA ILE A 152 -7.60 3.95 6.19
C ILE A 152 -7.24 4.05 4.72
N GLY A 153 -6.00 4.38 4.43
CA GLY A 153 -5.46 4.40 3.08
C GLY A 153 -4.39 5.45 2.87
N PHE A 154 -3.82 5.42 1.70
CA PHE A 154 -2.89 6.43 1.21
C PHE A 154 -3.65 7.61 0.57
N GLU A 155 -2.94 8.43 -0.20
CA GLU A 155 -3.47 9.62 -0.85
C GLU A 155 -4.66 9.35 -1.78
N THR A 156 -4.81 8.13 -2.26
CA THR A 156 -5.93 7.72 -3.14
C THR A 156 -7.28 7.68 -2.46
N THR A 157 -7.33 7.31 -1.19
CA THR A 157 -8.57 7.14 -0.41
C THR A 157 -8.96 8.38 0.39
N THR A 158 -8.06 9.36 0.45
CA THR A 158 -8.27 10.61 1.18
C THR A 158 -9.34 11.51 0.54
N PRO A 159 -9.36 11.73 -0.79
CA PRO A 159 -10.38 12.56 -1.42
C PRO A 159 -11.82 12.04 -1.23
N PRO A 160 -12.13 10.74 -1.39
CA PRO A 160 -13.45 10.22 -1.09
C PRO A 160 -13.88 10.43 0.37
N THR A 161 -12.95 10.32 1.33
CA THR A 161 -13.24 10.61 2.74
C THR A 161 -13.57 12.08 2.95
N ALA A 162 -12.81 12.99 2.30
CA ALA A 162 -13.11 14.42 2.34
C ALA A 162 -14.50 14.74 1.75
N VAL A 163 -14.90 14.08 0.64
CA VAL A 163 -16.26 14.22 0.09
C VAL A 163 -17.32 13.82 1.11
N ALA A 164 -17.15 12.65 1.75
CA ALA A 164 -18.10 12.16 2.75
C ALA A 164 -18.25 13.13 3.92
N MET A 165 -17.13 13.68 4.43
CA MET A 165 -17.15 14.64 5.53
C MET A 165 -17.83 15.96 5.13
N LYS A 166 -17.53 16.49 3.95
CA LYS A 166 -18.20 17.72 3.47
C LYS A 166 -19.70 17.51 3.27
N GLN A 167 -20.10 16.35 2.76
CA GLN A 167 -21.53 16.04 2.63
C GLN A 167 -22.19 15.89 4.00
N ALA A 168 -21.57 15.20 4.95
CA ALA A 168 -22.08 15.07 6.31
C ALA A 168 -22.30 16.44 6.96
N GLN A 169 -21.33 17.35 6.83
CA GLN A 169 -21.41 18.71 7.35
C GLN A 169 -22.51 19.51 6.67
N ALA A 170 -22.59 19.47 5.34
CA ALA A 170 -23.62 20.20 4.57
C ALA A 170 -25.04 19.71 4.88
N GLU A 171 -25.22 18.44 5.20
CA GLU A 171 -26.49 17.82 5.58
C GLU A 171 -26.80 17.94 7.08
N GLY A 172 -25.88 18.44 7.89
CA GLY A 172 -26.02 18.56 9.34
C GLY A 172 -26.16 17.21 10.05
N LEU A 173 -25.47 16.17 9.55
CA LEU A 173 -25.51 14.83 10.16
C LEU A 173 -24.70 14.80 11.45
N GLY A 174 -25.37 14.73 12.60
CA GLY A 174 -24.74 14.65 13.92
C GLY A 174 -24.36 13.23 14.37
N ASN A 175 -24.58 12.24 13.52
CA ASN A 175 -24.36 10.83 13.84
C ASN A 175 -23.32 10.12 12.95
N PHE A 176 -22.59 10.86 12.09
CA PHE A 176 -21.50 10.36 11.25
C PHE A 176 -20.17 10.95 11.73
N PHE A 177 -19.19 10.08 11.94
CA PHE A 177 -17.84 10.46 12.39
C PHE A 177 -16.77 9.73 11.61
N VAL A 178 -15.57 10.30 11.54
CA VAL A 178 -14.41 9.72 10.85
C VAL A 178 -13.26 9.55 11.85
N HIS A 179 -12.76 8.33 11.97
CA HIS A 179 -11.50 8.02 12.66
C HIS A 179 -10.38 7.98 11.62
N CYS A 180 -9.60 9.04 11.54
CA CYS A 180 -8.67 9.28 10.44
C CYS A 180 -7.34 8.53 10.62
N ASN A 181 -7.06 7.59 9.68
CA ASN A 181 -5.81 6.85 9.56
C ASN A 181 -5.25 6.94 8.12
N HIS A 182 -5.42 8.09 7.49
CA HIS A 182 -4.80 8.35 6.20
C HIS A 182 -3.32 8.66 6.36
N VAL A 183 -2.48 7.93 5.65
CA VAL A 183 -1.03 8.03 5.68
C VAL A 183 -0.47 8.48 4.34
N LEU A 184 0.74 9.05 4.34
CA LEU A 184 1.33 9.70 3.18
C LEU A 184 2.61 8.99 2.73
N THR A 185 2.60 8.57 1.48
CA THR A 185 3.64 7.74 0.88
C THR A 185 5.02 8.40 0.82
N PRO A 186 5.19 9.66 0.33
CA PRO A 186 6.52 10.26 0.19
C PRO A 186 7.29 10.35 1.52
N ALA A 187 6.61 10.72 2.62
CA ALA A 187 7.23 10.84 3.93
C ALA A 187 7.74 9.50 4.48
N ALA A 188 7.02 8.40 4.22
CA ALA A 188 7.43 7.06 4.64
C ALA A 188 8.72 6.61 3.94
N ILE A 189 8.86 6.91 2.65
CA ILE A 189 10.05 6.55 1.87
C ILE A 189 11.25 7.38 2.30
N ALA A 190 11.06 8.68 2.50
CA ALA A 190 12.10 9.55 3.05
C ALA A 190 12.62 8.99 4.40
N ASN A 191 11.72 8.55 5.28
CA ASN A 191 12.08 7.94 6.55
C ASN A 191 12.91 6.65 6.40
N ILE A 192 12.59 5.80 5.39
CA ILE A 192 13.38 4.61 5.09
C ILE A 192 14.79 5.01 4.65
N LEU A 193 14.92 5.96 3.74
CA LEU A 193 16.22 6.44 3.25
C LEU A 193 17.06 7.09 4.35
N GLU A 194 16.40 7.68 5.34
CA GLU A 194 17.05 8.31 6.51
C GLU A 194 17.32 7.35 7.66
N SER A 195 16.80 6.13 7.60
CA SER A 195 16.97 5.17 8.69
C SER A 195 18.45 4.83 8.92
N PRO A 196 18.87 4.63 10.20
CA PRO A 196 20.25 4.25 10.52
C PRO A 196 20.71 2.97 9.82
N GLU A 197 19.80 2.00 9.63
CA GLU A 197 20.11 0.74 8.96
C GLU A 197 20.48 0.97 7.48
N VAL A 198 19.83 1.89 6.80
CA VAL A 198 20.14 2.21 5.40
C VAL A 198 21.37 3.11 5.30
N ARG A 199 21.49 4.12 6.19
CA ARG A 199 22.60 5.10 6.12
C ARG A 199 23.92 4.61 6.67
N GLN A 200 23.90 3.89 7.80
CA GLN A 200 25.13 3.57 8.54
C GLN A 200 25.63 2.15 8.29
N LEU A 201 24.73 1.20 8.09
CA LEU A 201 25.10 -0.20 7.95
C LEU A 201 25.25 -0.64 6.48
N GLY A 202 24.83 0.20 5.53
CA GLY A 202 24.88 -0.14 4.09
C GLY A 202 24.10 -1.41 3.76
N THR A 203 23.20 -1.84 4.65
CA THR A 203 22.52 -3.14 4.61
C THR A 203 21.53 -3.26 3.46
N LEU A 204 21.12 -2.13 2.87
CA LEU A 204 20.31 -2.11 1.66
C LEU A 204 20.72 -0.91 0.80
N PRO A 205 21.60 -1.10 -0.17
CA PRO A 205 21.77 -0.12 -1.22
C PRO A 205 20.50 -0.12 -2.06
N LEU A 206 19.60 0.82 -1.78
CA LEU A 206 18.46 1.10 -2.64
C LEU A 206 18.95 1.98 -3.78
N ASP A 207 18.87 1.48 -4.99
CA ASP A 207 19.39 2.19 -6.16
C ASP A 207 18.34 3.10 -6.80
N GLY A 208 17.07 2.70 -6.80
CA GLY A 208 15.98 3.45 -7.39
C GLY A 208 14.60 2.95 -6.95
N PHE A 209 13.57 3.66 -7.38
CA PHE A 209 12.20 3.41 -6.93
C PHE A 209 11.22 3.28 -8.10
N ILE A 210 10.29 2.32 -7.99
CA ILE A 210 9.06 2.30 -8.79
C ILE A 210 7.99 3.06 -8.00
N GLY A 211 7.61 4.22 -8.54
CA GLY A 211 6.65 5.13 -7.93
C GLY A 211 5.20 4.64 -8.10
N PRO A 212 4.33 4.89 -7.10
CA PRO A 212 2.99 4.32 -7.03
C PRO A 212 2.00 5.04 -7.94
N ALA A 213 1.45 4.34 -8.94
CA ALA A 213 0.53 4.92 -9.92
C ALA A 213 -0.73 5.55 -9.29
N HIS A 214 -1.39 4.84 -8.36
CA HIS A 214 -2.62 5.33 -7.74
C HIS A 214 -2.40 6.61 -6.94
N VAL A 215 -1.35 6.65 -6.12
CA VAL A 215 -0.96 7.83 -5.36
C VAL A 215 -0.62 8.98 -6.30
N SER A 216 0.20 8.71 -7.33
CA SER A 216 0.62 9.72 -8.31
C SER A 216 -0.54 10.25 -9.16
N ALA A 217 -1.62 9.48 -9.37
CA ALA A 217 -2.83 9.99 -10.01
C ALA A 217 -3.47 11.14 -9.20
N VAL A 218 -3.28 11.16 -7.89
CA VAL A 218 -3.78 12.21 -7.00
C VAL A 218 -2.75 13.33 -6.82
N ILE A 219 -1.52 12.99 -6.39
CA ILE A 219 -0.53 14.00 -6.00
C ILE A 219 0.46 14.39 -7.12
N GLY A 220 0.44 13.69 -8.25
CA GLY A 220 1.39 13.90 -9.35
C GLY A 220 2.74 13.23 -9.14
N THR A 221 3.68 13.50 -10.05
CA THR A 221 5.07 13.04 -9.92
C THR A 221 5.94 14.00 -9.15
N ARG A 222 5.57 15.27 -9.06
CA ARG A 222 6.34 16.34 -8.42
C ARG A 222 6.75 16.06 -6.96
N PRO A 223 5.90 15.45 -6.10
CA PRO A 223 6.29 15.11 -4.73
C PRO A 223 7.42 14.08 -4.62
N PHE A 224 7.82 13.45 -5.73
CA PHE A 224 8.94 12.51 -5.76
C PHE A 224 10.25 13.14 -6.26
N GLU A 225 10.24 14.38 -6.75
CA GLU A 225 11.42 15.04 -7.31
C GLU A 225 12.55 15.17 -6.27
N PHE A 226 12.21 15.40 -5.00
CA PHE A 226 13.22 15.50 -3.93
C PHE A 226 14.01 14.19 -3.71
N PHE A 227 13.47 13.01 -4.09
CA PHE A 227 14.24 11.76 -4.02
C PHE A 227 15.39 11.75 -5.03
N ALA A 228 15.14 12.29 -6.21
CA ALA A 228 16.17 12.45 -7.23
C ALA A 228 17.17 13.55 -6.88
N GLU A 229 16.67 14.67 -6.38
CA GLU A 229 17.48 15.88 -6.09
C GLU A 229 18.35 15.70 -4.83
N GLU A 230 17.76 15.28 -3.71
CA GLU A 230 18.45 15.22 -2.41
C GLU A 230 19.13 13.86 -2.17
N TYR A 231 18.45 12.76 -2.51
CA TYR A 231 18.98 11.41 -2.24
C TYR A 231 19.71 10.80 -3.45
N ARG A 232 19.67 11.47 -4.61
CA ARG A 232 20.27 10.97 -5.86
C ARG A 232 19.75 9.57 -6.21
N ARG A 233 18.45 9.35 -6.04
CA ARG A 233 17.77 8.11 -6.35
C ARG A 233 16.71 8.35 -7.43
N PRO A 234 16.82 7.69 -8.60
CA PRO A 234 15.81 7.81 -9.65
C PRO A 234 14.48 7.21 -9.21
N VAL A 235 13.39 7.80 -9.69
CA VAL A 235 12.03 7.30 -9.50
C VAL A 235 11.37 7.18 -10.87
N VAL A 236 10.74 6.03 -11.15
CA VAL A 236 9.87 5.88 -12.32
C VAL A 236 8.47 5.54 -11.83
N VAL A 237 7.52 6.44 -12.06
CA VAL A 237 6.11 6.18 -11.76
C VAL A 237 5.55 5.23 -12.81
N ALA A 238 5.01 4.08 -12.37
CA ALA A 238 4.55 3.00 -13.23
C ALA A 238 3.09 2.62 -12.98
N GLY A 239 2.41 2.14 -14.01
CA GLY A 239 1.13 1.44 -13.89
C GLY A 239 1.27 0.08 -13.23
N PHE A 240 0.17 -0.70 -13.19
CA PHE A 240 0.12 -1.97 -12.46
C PHE A 240 0.11 -3.21 -13.35
N GLU A 241 0.03 -3.01 -14.65
CA GLU A 241 0.13 -4.14 -15.55
C GLU A 241 1.59 -4.63 -15.66
N PRO A 242 1.83 -5.92 -15.95
CA PRO A 242 3.19 -6.45 -15.95
C PRO A 242 4.14 -5.71 -16.91
N LEU A 243 3.66 -5.25 -18.06
CA LEU A 243 4.49 -4.49 -18.99
C LEU A 243 4.81 -3.08 -18.48
N ASP A 244 3.90 -2.42 -17.77
CA ASP A 244 4.17 -1.13 -17.11
C ASP A 244 5.35 -1.28 -16.11
N VAL A 245 5.28 -2.32 -15.27
CA VAL A 245 6.32 -2.60 -14.27
C VAL A 245 7.66 -2.92 -14.94
N MET A 246 7.66 -3.77 -15.97
CA MET A 246 8.89 -4.12 -16.70
C MET A 246 9.50 -2.92 -17.43
N GLN A 247 8.66 -2.08 -18.03
CA GLN A 247 9.11 -0.85 -18.67
C GLN A 247 9.75 0.11 -17.66
N ALA A 248 9.14 0.28 -16.48
CA ALA A 248 9.72 1.11 -15.42
C ALA A 248 11.06 0.56 -14.92
N ILE A 249 11.20 -0.76 -14.79
CA ILE A 249 12.48 -1.40 -14.44
C ILE A 249 13.55 -1.09 -15.49
N LEU A 250 13.22 -1.21 -16.78
CA LEU A 250 14.15 -0.89 -17.87
C LEU A 250 14.59 0.57 -17.82
N MET A 251 13.65 1.51 -17.60
CA MET A 251 13.94 2.93 -17.47
C MET A 251 14.88 3.21 -16.28
N LEU A 252 14.63 2.58 -15.13
CA LEU A 252 15.50 2.69 -13.95
C LEU A 252 16.91 2.15 -14.20
N VAL A 253 17.04 0.97 -14.82
CA VAL A 253 18.35 0.38 -15.17
C VAL A 253 19.14 1.33 -16.06
N ARG A 254 18.49 1.94 -17.07
CA ARG A 254 19.11 2.93 -17.96
C ARG A 254 19.55 4.18 -17.22
N GLN A 255 18.68 4.79 -16.41
CA GLN A 255 19.07 5.96 -15.60
C GLN A 255 20.27 5.68 -14.72
N LEU A 256 20.27 4.52 -14.04
CA LEU A 256 21.36 4.12 -13.16
C LEU A 256 22.67 3.88 -13.91
N ASN A 257 22.62 3.35 -15.13
CA ASN A 257 23.80 3.16 -15.99
C ASN A 257 24.38 4.48 -16.48
N ASP A 258 23.52 5.46 -16.75
CA ASP A 258 23.89 6.78 -17.20
C ASP A 258 24.33 7.71 -16.05
N GLY A 259 24.21 7.25 -14.79
CA GLY A 259 24.47 8.08 -13.61
C GLY A 259 23.45 9.19 -13.40
N ARG A 260 22.28 9.08 -14.03
CA ARG A 260 21.15 10.01 -13.86
C ARG A 260 20.34 9.67 -12.62
N ALA A 261 19.71 10.67 -12.05
CA ALA A 261 18.72 10.51 -10.99
C ALA A 261 17.61 11.51 -11.24
N GLU A 262 16.56 11.07 -11.89
CA GLU A 262 15.41 11.87 -12.33
C GLU A 262 14.11 11.18 -11.98
N VAL A 263 13.01 11.95 -11.98
CA VAL A 263 11.65 11.37 -11.89
C VAL A 263 11.10 11.25 -13.30
N GLU A 264 10.93 10.02 -13.76
CA GLU A 264 10.27 9.71 -15.02
C GLU A 264 8.87 9.15 -14.79
N ASN A 265 7.99 9.33 -15.76
CA ASN A 265 6.61 8.87 -15.70
C ASN A 265 6.34 7.88 -16.85
N GLU A 266 6.29 6.61 -16.53
CA GLU A 266 5.85 5.57 -17.47
C GLU A 266 4.31 5.61 -17.66
N TYR A 267 3.58 5.94 -16.59
CA TYR A 267 2.10 5.88 -16.57
C TYR A 267 1.44 7.17 -17.09
N THR A 268 1.92 7.69 -18.21
CA THR A 268 1.49 8.96 -18.79
C THR A 268 0.02 9.00 -19.20
N ARG A 269 -0.62 7.84 -19.38
CA ARG A 269 -2.05 7.73 -19.69
C ARG A 269 -2.98 8.16 -18.55
N VAL A 270 -2.47 8.27 -17.31
CA VAL A 270 -3.25 8.65 -16.12
C VAL A 270 -2.56 9.72 -15.29
N VAL A 271 -1.23 9.63 -15.13
CA VAL A 271 -0.47 10.47 -14.20
C VAL A 271 0.10 11.67 -14.91
N THR A 272 -0.05 12.84 -14.31
CA THR A 272 0.60 14.10 -14.72
C THR A 272 1.58 14.56 -13.64
N ARG A 273 2.42 15.54 -13.95
CA ARG A 273 3.40 16.08 -12.98
C ARG A 273 2.73 16.68 -11.74
N ASP A 274 1.63 17.40 -11.91
CA ASP A 274 0.94 18.11 -10.81
C ASP A 274 -0.26 17.33 -10.22
N GLY A 275 -0.60 16.16 -10.79
CA GLY A 275 -1.69 15.32 -10.33
C GLY A 275 -3.08 15.92 -10.51
N ASN A 276 -3.99 15.56 -9.63
CA ASN A 276 -5.39 16.02 -9.64
C ASN A 276 -5.58 17.20 -8.69
N ALA A 277 -5.52 18.42 -9.23
CA ALA A 277 -5.64 19.65 -8.43
C ALA A 277 -6.97 19.76 -7.66
N LYS A 278 -8.08 19.24 -8.22
CA LYS A 278 -9.37 19.23 -7.52
C LYS A 278 -9.37 18.32 -6.31
N ALA A 279 -8.80 17.12 -6.45
CA ALA A 279 -8.67 16.18 -5.34
C ALA A 279 -7.74 16.74 -4.24
N GLN A 280 -6.60 17.33 -4.64
CA GLN A 280 -5.66 17.95 -3.70
C GLN A 280 -6.30 19.13 -2.94
N ALA A 281 -7.02 20.01 -3.63
CA ALA A 281 -7.72 21.13 -3.00
C ALA A 281 -8.79 20.65 -1.99
N LEU A 282 -9.55 19.61 -2.35
CA LEU A 282 -10.56 19.00 -1.47
C LEU A 282 -9.92 18.40 -0.21
N VAL A 283 -8.80 17.68 -0.36
CA VAL A 283 -8.05 17.13 0.78
C VAL A 283 -7.51 18.25 1.67
N ALA A 284 -6.92 19.29 1.07
CA ALA A 284 -6.39 20.43 1.80
C ALA A 284 -7.46 21.25 2.54
N GLU A 285 -8.71 21.19 2.10
CA GLU A 285 -9.83 21.85 2.80
C GLU A 285 -10.18 21.13 4.12
N VAL A 286 -10.18 19.80 4.12
CA VAL A 286 -10.71 18.97 5.22
C VAL A 286 -9.59 18.51 6.17
N PHE A 287 -8.40 18.27 5.66
CA PHE A 287 -7.32 17.66 6.43
C PHE A 287 -6.10 18.57 6.57
N GLU A 288 -5.33 18.31 7.62
CA GLU A 288 -4.02 18.91 7.88
C GLU A 288 -2.98 17.83 8.19
N LEU A 289 -1.69 18.20 8.09
CA LEU A 289 -0.60 17.28 8.40
C LEU A 289 -0.47 17.06 9.90
N ARG A 290 -0.44 15.81 10.34
CA ARG A 290 -0.03 15.46 11.70
C ARG A 290 1.48 15.68 11.85
N ARG A 291 1.90 16.16 12.99
CA ARG A 291 3.35 16.35 13.30
C ARG A 291 4.12 15.05 13.24
N THR A 292 3.51 13.97 13.68
CA THR A 292 4.07 12.62 13.65
C THR A 292 2.95 11.59 13.64
N PHE A 293 3.24 10.42 13.10
CA PHE A 293 2.35 9.27 13.11
C PHE A 293 3.17 7.99 13.20
N GLU A 294 2.71 7.03 13.97
CA GLU A 294 3.36 5.75 14.09
C GLU A 294 3.05 4.88 12.87
N TRP A 295 4.08 4.37 12.22
CA TRP A 295 3.97 3.37 11.18
C TRP A 295 4.50 2.04 11.69
N ARG A 296 3.76 0.98 11.45
CA ARG A 296 4.23 -0.37 11.77
C ARG A 296 5.54 -0.64 11.03
N GLY A 297 6.58 -1.00 11.79
CA GLY A 297 7.89 -1.31 11.26
C GLY A 297 8.80 -0.13 10.96
N LEU A 298 8.27 1.09 10.90
CA LEU A 298 9.06 2.32 10.70
C LEU A 298 9.13 3.19 11.95
N GLY A 299 8.25 2.95 12.95
CA GLY A 299 8.16 3.79 14.14
C GLY A 299 7.47 5.13 13.87
N GLN A 300 7.88 6.16 14.60
CA GLN A 300 7.32 7.50 14.46
C GLN A 300 7.88 8.21 13.23
N VAL A 301 7.03 8.51 12.27
CA VAL A 301 7.39 9.17 11.02
C VAL A 301 6.82 10.58 10.99
N PRO A 302 7.66 11.62 10.92
CA PRO A 302 7.21 13.00 10.87
C PRO A 302 6.40 13.31 9.62
N TYR A 303 5.32 14.09 9.75
CA TYR A 303 4.50 14.62 8.66
C TYR A 303 4.01 13.56 7.65
N SER A 304 3.73 12.36 8.14
CA SER A 304 3.42 11.18 7.33
C SER A 304 1.96 10.74 7.40
N ALA A 305 1.11 11.49 8.04
CA ALA A 305 -0.32 11.20 8.14
C ALA A 305 -1.15 12.49 8.21
N LEU A 306 -2.45 12.33 7.98
CA LEU A 306 -3.42 13.40 8.01
C LEU A 306 -4.25 13.37 9.30
N GLY A 307 -4.51 14.56 9.85
CA GLY A 307 -5.51 14.83 10.87
C GLY A 307 -6.68 15.59 10.29
N ILE A 308 -7.79 15.60 10.98
CA ILE A 308 -8.97 16.36 10.60
C ILE A 308 -8.78 17.80 11.09
N LYS A 309 -9.06 18.79 10.23
CA LYS A 309 -9.01 20.22 10.58
C LYS A 309 -10.09 20.62 11.55
N GLU A 310 -9.83 21.64 12.37
CA GLU A 310 -10.75 22.20 13.35
C GLU A 310 -12.15 22.54 12.78
N ALA A 311 -12.21 23.00 11.53
CA ALA A 311 -13.49 23.27 10.85
C ALA A 311 -14.41 22.04 10.68
N PHE A 312 -13.89 20.85 10.92
CA PHE A 312 -14.59 19.55 10.84
C PHE A 312 -14.52 18.76 12.15
N ASP A 313 -14.17 19.38 13.26
CA ASP A 313 -14.01 18.73 14.58
C ASP A 313 -15.28 17.99 15.04
N ASP A 314 -16.44 18.48 14.70
CA ASP A 314 -17.72 17.84 15.03
C ASP A 314 -17.88 16.45 14.38
N LEU A 315 -17.08 16.15 13.33
CA LEU A 315 -17.05 14.86 12.64
C LEU A 315 -15.82 14.01 13.03
N ASP A 316 -14.95 14.51 13.93
CA ASP A 316 -13.74 13.79 14.34
C ASP A 316 -14.05 12.78 15.46
N ALA A 317 -13.94 11.49 15.10
CA ALA A 317 -14.15 10.40 16.05
C ALA A 317 -13.09 10.37 17.17
N GLU A 318 -11.85 10.85 16.94
CA GLU A 318 -10.80 10.88 17.97
C GLU A 318 -11.15 11.88 19.07
N ARG A 319 -11.78 13.02 18.73
CA ARG A 319 -12.26 14.01 19.68
C ARG A 319 -13.57 13.59 20.34
N ARG A 320 -14.47 13.00 19.58
CA ARG A 320 -15.81 12.62 20.08
C ARG A 320 -15.79 11.40 20.99
N PHE A 321 -14.93 10.44 20.73
CA PHE A 321 -14.81 9.17 21.44
C PHE A 321 -13.35 8.94 21.86
N PRO A 322 -12.90 9.56 22.95
CA PRO A 322 -11.52 9.40 23.38
C PRO A 322 -11.24 7.94 23.75
N VAL A 323 -10.29 7.35 23.05
CA VAL A 323 -9.76 6.01 23.33
C VAL A 323 -8.35 6.22 23.88
N PRO A 324 -8.03 5.69 25.08
CA PRO A 324 -6.67 5.77 25.61
C PRO A 324 -5.66 5.15 24.64
N GLU A 325 -4.62 5.89 24.31
CA GLU A 325 -3.53 5.35 23.49
C GLU A 325 -2.82 4.22 24.25
N ALA A 326 -3.02 3.01 23.79
CA ALA A 326 -2.28 1.86 24.30
C ALA A 326 -0.99 1.71 23.48
N ARG A 327 0.17 1.65 24.14
CA ARG A 327 1.41 1.20 23.48
C ARG A 327 1.32 -0.31 23.32
N VAL A 328 0.96 -0.74 22.12
CA VAL A 328 0.82 -2.16 21.80
C VAL A 328 1.98 -2.57 20.91
N ALA A 329 2.82 -3.45 21.43
CA ALA A 329 3.91 -4.02 20.62
C ALA A 329 3.40 -5.07 19.64
N ASP A 330 4.01 -5.10 18.46
CA ASP A 330 3.77 -6.18 17.49
C ASP A 330 4.19 -7.54 18.05
N ASN A 331 3.60 -8.61 17.50
CA ASN A 331 4.00 -9.97 17.86
C ASN A 331 5.49 -10.18 17.57
N LYS A 332 6.27 -10.55 18.59
CA LYS A 332 7.73 -10.69 18.49
C LYS A 332 8.20 -11.75 17.47
N ALA A 333 7.36 -12.70 17.12
CA ALA A 333 7.66 -13.69 16.09
C ALA A 333 7.42 -13.17 14.66
N CYS A 334 6.71 -12.04 14.52
CA CYS A 334 6.39 -11.45 13.23
C CYS A 334 7.51 -10.49 12.80
N GLU A 335 8.03 -10.68 11.60
CA GLU A 335 9.09 -9.85 11.03
C GLU A 335 8.57 -8.85 9.97
N CYS A 336 7.25 -8.55 9.97
CA CYS A 336 6.64 -7.58 9.04
C CYS A 336 7.41 -6.26 8.97
N GLY A 337 7.87 -5.73 10.11
CA GLY A 337 8.62 -4.49 10.13
C GLY A 337 9.93 -4.54 9.32
N ALA A 338 10.67 -5.64 9.38
CA ALA A 338 11.87 -5.83 8.58
C ALA A 338 11.55 -6.03 7.09
N ILE A 339 10.42 -6.70 6.78
CA ILE A 339 9.95 -6.91 5.41
C ILE A 339 9.50 -5.60 4.79
N LEU A 340 8.75 -4.76 5.51
CA LEU A 340 8.28 -3.45 5.05
C LEU A 340 9.42 -2.46 4.78
N ARG A 341 10.55 -2.61 5.48
CA ARG A 341 11.77 -1.83 5.20
C ARG A 341 12.62 -2.44 4.08
N GLY A 342 12.23 -3.59 3.54
CA GLY A 342 13.01 -4.30 2.52
C GLY A 342 14.26 -5.02 3.04
N VAL A 343 14.48 -5.08 4.36
CA VAL A 343 15.64 -5.74 5.00
C VAL A 343 15.55 -7.26 4.88
N LYS A 344 14.32 -7.80 4.85
CA LYS A 344 14.03 -9.23 4.71
C LYS A 344 13.00 -9.49 3.61
N SER A 345 13.08 -10.66 3.01
CA SER A 345 12.02 -11.20 2.17
C SER A 345 10.98 -11.94 3.03
N PRO A 346 9.77 -12.19 2.53
CA PRO A 346 8.78 -13.00 3.25
C PRO A 346 9.27 -14.38 3.66
N THR A 347 10.10 -15.01 2.83
CA THR A 347 10.70 -16.35 3.07
C THR A 347 11.73 -16.37 4.19
N ASP A 348 12.30 -15.24 4.55
CA ASP A 348 13.25 -15.17 5.67
C ASP A 348 12.53 -15.17 7.04
N CYS A 349 11.22 -14.95 7.05
CA CYS A 349 10.43 -14.94 8.27
C CYS A 349 10.12 -16.38 8.73
N ARG A 350 10.54 -16.74 9.94
CA ARG A 350 10.42 -18.11 10.47
C ARG A 350 9.00 -18.66 10.56
N ILE A 351 8.01 -17.77 10.71
CA ILE A 351 6.60 -18.17 10.84
C ILE A 351 5.84 -18.10 9.50
N PHE A 352 6.49 -17.64 8.43
CA PHE A 352 5.89 -17.51 7.10
C PHE A 352 5.46 -18.90 6.56
N GLY A 353 4.21 -19.00 6.10
CA GLY A 353 3.69 -20.21 5.47
C GLY A 353 3.50 -21.41 6.40
N THR A 354 3.83 -21.26 7.68
CA THR A 354 3.63 -22.29 8.73
C THR A 354 2.54 -21.84 9.70
N VAL A 355 2.88 -21.04 10.69
CA VAL A 355 1.93 -20.47 11.65
C VAL A 355 1.21 -19.24 11.07
N CYS A 356 1.92 -18.43 10.29
CA CYS A 356 1.38 -17.22 9.66
C CYS A 356 0.96 -17.52 8.22
N THR A 357 -0.34 -17.60 7.99
CA THR A 357 -0.98 -17.87 6.69
C THR A 357 -2.11 -16.86 6.46
N PRO A 358 -2.66 -16.71 5.23
CA PRO A 358 -3.82 -15.85 4.99
C PRO A 358 -5.05 -16.20 5.84
N ASP A 359 -5.20 -17.48 6.21
CA ASP A 359 -6.30 -17.93 7.06
C ASP A 359 -6.04 -17.65 8.54
N ASN A 360 -4.76 -17.59 8.95
CA ASN A 360 -4.33 -17.29 10.32
C ASN A 360 -3.21 -16.24 10.30
N PRO A 361 -3.50 -14.98 9.97
CA PRO A 361 -2.49 -13.95 9.89
C PRO A 361 -1.99 -13.56 11.28
N ILE A 362 -0.66 -13.67 11.50
CA ILE A 362 0.01 -13.18 12.72
C ILE A 362 0.43 -11.73 12.54
N GLY A 363 0.82 -11.36 11.31
CA GLY A 363 1.18 -10.00 10.94
C GLY A 363 0.27 -9.45 9.84
N SER A 364 0.17 -8.12 9.79
CA SER A 364 -0.69 -7.40 8.84
C SER A 364 -0.33 -7.64 7.38
N CYS A 365 0.96 -7.85 7.05
CA CYS A 365 1.41 -8.13 5.67
C CYS A 365 0.84 -9.43 5.09
N MET A 366 0.26 -10.32 5.92
CA MET A 366 -0.38 -11.56 5.49
C MET A 366 -1.90 -11.40 5.26
N VAL A 367 -2.48 -10.24 5.60
CA VAL A 367 -3.93 -9.99 5.53
C VAL A 367 -4.39 -9.56 4.15
N SER A 368 -3.76 -8.52 3.62
CA SER A 368 -4.11 -7.95 2.31
C SER A 368 -3.34 -8.62 1.19
N SER A 369 -3.99 -8.82 0.04
CA SER A 369 -3.33 -9.28 -1.19
C SER A 369 -2.24 -8.32 -1.72
N GLU A 370 -2.24 -7.10 -1.22
CA GLU A 370 -1.23 -6.08 -1.48
C GLU A 370 -0.02 -6.16 -0.54
N GLY A 371 -0.13 -6.93 0.55
CA GLY A 371 0.98 -7.16 1.47
C GLY A 371 1.99 -8.14 0.89
N ALA A 372 3.28 -7.85 1.05
CA ALA A 372 4.36 -8.67 0.51
C ALA A 372 4.25 -10.16 0.92
N CYS A 373 3.92 -10.45 2.19
CA CYS A 373 3.74 -11.82 2.64
C CYS A 373 2.56 -12.53 1.96
N ALA A 374 1.39 -11.89 1.89
CA ALA A 374 0.21 -12.50 1.27
C ALA A 374 0.37 -12.68 -0.23
N ALA A 375 0.96 -11.71 -0.93
CA ALA A 375 1.24 -11.81 -2.35
C ALA A 375 2.24 -12.94 -2.65
N TYR A 376 3.35 -13.02 -1.90
CA TYR A 376 4.30 -14.11 -2.05
C TYR A 376 3.68 -15.48 -1.70
N TYR A 377 2.92 -15.56 -0.62
CA TYR A 377 2.24 -16.80 -0.23
C TYR A 377 1.30 -17.31 -1.33
N SER A 378 0.54 -16.41 -1.94
CA SER A 378 -0.46 -16.77 -2.96
C SER A 378 0.16 -17.16 -4.30
N PHE A 379 1.24 -16.47 -4.71
CA PHE A 379 1.77 -16.60 -6.06
C PHE A 379 3.22 -17.07 -6.12
N GLY A 380 4.05 -16.81 -5.11
CA GLY A 380 5.50 -17.07 -5.12
C GLY A 380 5.92 -18.41 -4.52
N ARG A 381 5.22 -18.89 -3.47
CA ARG A 381 5.65 -20.06 -2.66
C ARG A 381 5.89 -21.38 -3.41
N PHE A 382 5.26 -21.54 -4.57
CA PHE A 382 5.40 -22.75 -5.39
C PHE A 382 6.49 -22.63 -6.46
N ARG A 383 7.08 -21.45 -6.65
CA ARG A 383 8.10 -21.19 -7.65
C ARG A 383 9.45 -21.76 -7.21
N ASP A 384 9.82 -21.52 -5.97
CA ASP A 384 11.06 -22.04 -5.39
C ASP A 384 11.12 -23.58 -5.44
N ARG A 385 9.95 -24.24 -5.26
CA ARG A 385 9.85 -25.71 -5.41
C ARG A 385 10.07 -26.16 -6.85
N ARG A 386 9.49 -25.49 -7.84
CA ARG A 386 9.67 -25.83 -9.26
C ARG A 386 11.08 -25.55 -9.75
N GLN A 387 11.73 -24.51 -9.25
CA GLN A 387 13.14 -24.24 -9.57
C GLN A 387 14.07 -25.29 -8.95
N ALA A 388 13.82 -25.68 -7.70
CA ALA A 388 14.57 -26.77 -7.06
C ALA A 388 14.36 -28.13 -7.75
N GLU A 389 13.15 -28.43 -8.21
CA GLU A 389 12.84 -29.65 -8.97
C GLU A 389 13.39 -29.64 -10.40
N ALA A 390 13.54 -28.46 -11.02
CA ALA A 390 14.12 -28.31 -12.36
C ALA A 390 15.66 -28.35 -12.36
N THR A 391 16.30 -28.15 -11.20
CA THR A 391 17.77 -28.19 -11.00
C THR A 391 18.25 -29.50 -10.37
N ALA A 392 17.36 -30.38 -9.96
CA ALA A 392 17.64 -31.73 -9.44
C ALA A 392 17.47 -32.79 -10.54
#